data_fb2491186f1609d6fa9297e8765557ef
#
_entry.id   fb2491186f1609d6fa9297e8765557ef
#
_cell.length_a   1.000
_cell.length_b   1.000
_cell.length_c   1.000
_cell.angle_alpha   90.00
_cell.angle_beta   90.00
_cell.angle_gamma   90.00
#
_symmetry.space_group_name_H-M   'P 1'
#
loop_
_entity.id
_entity.type
_entity.pdbx_description
1 polymer ?
#
loop_
_entity_poly.entity_id
_entity_poly.type
_entity_poly.pdbx_seq_one_letter_code
_entity_poly.pdbx_strand_id
1 'polypeptide(L)'
;VRTCALPIYARDYAKGRQAFGRPIIMNQGISFMLADMATEIDAARMLVWRAAWLSKQQGFRNAEGSMAKLKAGRVATWVTERAIQILGGYGYVREYPVERWHRDAKIHDIFEGTEQIQQSVIARAISGMRIE
;
A
#
# COMPACT_ATOMS: atom_id res chain seq x y z
N VAL A 1 -2.10 2.35 -10.20
CA VAL A 1 -0.90 1.70 -9.65
C VAL A 1 -1.16 0.19 -9.57
N ARG A 2 -0.32 -0.60 -10.23
CA ARG A 2 -0.39 -2.07 -10.15
C ARG A 2 0.17 -2.55 -8.79
N THR A 3 -0.49 -2.19 -7.71
CA THR A 3 -0.06 -2.53 -6.34
C THR A 3 0.12 -4.04 -6.16
N CYS A 4 -0.63 -4.86 -6.91
CA CYS A 4 -0.46 -6.33 -6.91
C CYS A 4 0.86 -6.79 -7.55
N ALA A 5 1.47 -6.01 -8.44
CA ALA A 5 2.74 -6.40 -9.08
C ALA A 5 3.93 -6.33 -8.10
N LEU A 6 3.84 -5.48 -7.09
CA LEU A 6 4.90 -5.27 -6.10
C LEU A 6 5.16 -6.50 -5.21
N PRO A 7 4.15 -7.08 -4.53
CA PRO A 7 4.36 -8.30 -3.77
C PRO A 7 4.78 -9.46 -4.67
N ILE A 8 4.25 -9.52 -5.90
CA ILE A 8 4.63 -10.55 -6.88
C ILE A 8 6.11 -10.43 -7.20
N TYR A 9 6.60 -9.22 -7.51
CA TYR A 9 8.01 -8.99 -7.82
C TYR A 9 8.92 -9.32 -6.63
N ALA A 10 8.60 -8.83 -5.44
CA ALA A 10 9.38 -9.11 -4.22
C ALA A 10 9.35 -10.60 -3.86
N ARG A 11 8.20 -11.27 -4.02
CA ARG A 11 8.06 -12.72 -3.83
C ARG A 11 8.94 -13.50 -4.80
N ASP A 12 8.91 -13.14 -6.08
CA ASP A 12 9.66 -13.88 -7.11
C ASP A 12 11.17 -13.68 -6.93
N TYR A 13 11.60 -12.47 -6.57
CA TYR A 13 12.96 -12.23 -6.14
C TYR A 13 13.32 -13.09 -4.92
N ALA A 14 12.50 -13.13 -3.89
CA ALA A 14 12.76 -13.88 -2.67
C ALA A 14 12.79 -15.40 -2.89
N LYS A 15 12.09 -15.91 -3.90
CA LYS A 15 12.18 -17.33 -4.32
C LYS A 15 13.48 -17.64 -5.05
N GLY A 16 14.01 -16.71 -5.83
CA GLY A 16 15.25 -16.92 -6.60
C GLY A 16 16.52 -16.63 -5.81
N ARG A 17 16.49 -15.64 -4.92
CA ARG A 17 17.66 -15.20 -4.16
C ARG A 17 18.06 -16.22 -3.10
N GLN A 18 19.30 -16.68 -3.15
CA GLN A 18 19.87 -17.60 -2.17
C GLN A 18 20.66 -16.85 -1.09
N ALA A 19 20.44 -17.21 0.18
CA ALA A 19 21.28 -16.82 1.30
C ALA A 19 21.23 -17.93 2.37
N PHE A 20 22.33 -18.17 3.05
CA PHE A 20 22.46 -19.24 4.06
C PHE A 20 22.04 -20.62 3.52
N GLY A 21 22.38 -20.90 2.25
CA GLY A 21 22.14 -22.20 1.61
C GLY A 21 20.70 -22.48 1.18
N ARG A 22 19.81 -21.48 1.19
CA ARG A 22 18.40 -21.64 0.80
C ARG A 22 17.78 -20.34 0.25
N PRO A 23 16.67 -20.42 -0.49
CA PRO A 23 15.93 -19.23 -0.90
C PRO A 23 15.53 -18.35 0.29
N ILE A 24 15.68 -17.02 0.17
CA ILE A 24 15.44 -16.13 1.30
C ILE A 24 13.96 -16.11 1.74
N ILE A 25 13.03 -16.49 0.88
CA ILE A 25 11.61 -16.62 1.22
C ILE A 25 11.36 -17.65 2.33
N MET A 26 12.26 -18.62 2.52
CA MET A 26 12.18 -19.63 3.58
C MET A 26 12.51 -19.06 4.98
N ASN A 27 12.99 -17.83 5.07
CA ASN A 27 13.21 -17.15 6.33
C ASN A 27 11.91 -16.47 6.78
N GLN A 28 11.46 -16.74 7.99
CA GLN A 28 10.19 -16.23 8.52
C GLN A 28 10.09 -14.71 8.43
N GLY A 29 11.16 -13.96 8.70
CA GLY A 29 11.17 -12.51 8.57
C GLY A 29 10.79 -12.02 7.17
N ILE A 30 11.18 -12.74 6.11
CA ILE A 30 10.82 -12.40 4.72
C ILE A 30 9.40 -12.85 4.40
N SER A 31 9.03 -14.08 4.77
CA SER A 31 7.69 -14.61 4.47
C SER A 31 6.59 -13.86 5.23
N PHE A 32 6.83 -13.40 6.45
CA PHE A 32 5.90 -12.58 7.21
C PHE A 32 5.69 -11.20 6.56
N MET A 33 6.76 -10.54 6.10
CA MET A 33 6.62 -9.31 5.34
C MET A 33 5.76 -9.48 4.08
N LEU A 34 5.94 -10.58 3.34
CA LEU A 34 5.13 -10.86 2.15
C LEU A 34 3.66 -11.14 2.48
N ALA A 35 3.39 -11.83 3.59
CA ALA A 35 2.03 -12.09 4.06
C ALA A 35 1.32 -10.79 4.46
N ASP A 36 1.99 -9.93 5.22
CA ASP A 36 1.47 -8.62 5.61
C ASP A 36 1.19 -7.74 4.39
N MET A 37 2.13 -7.69 3.43
CA MET A 37 1.95 -6.94 2.18
C MET A 37 0.71 -7.41 1.41
N ALA A 38 0.49 -8.71 1.30
CA ALA A 38 -0.67 -9.28 0.61
C ALA A 38 -1.98 -8.91 1.33
N THR A 39 -2.01 -9.05 2.64
CA THR A 39 -3.18 -8.74 3.49
C THR A 39 -3.55 -7.25 3.41
N GLU A 40 -2.57 -6.36 3.54
CA GLU A 40 -2.78 -4.91 3.50
C GLU A 40 -3.28 -4.42 2.14
N ILE A 41 -2.77 -5.00 1.04
CA ILE A 41 -3.24 -4.69 -0.31
C ILE A 41 -4.69 -5.14 -0.50
N ASP A 42 -5.04 -6.32 -0.01
CA ASP A 42 -6.40 -6.82 -0.17
C ASP A 42 -7.39 -6.01 0.66
N ALA A 43 -7.03 -5.64 1.88
CA ALA A 43 -7.82 -4.74 2.72
C ALA A 43 -8.04 -3.36 2.04
N ALA A 44 -6.99 -2.78 1.45
CA ALA A 44 -7.11 -1.53 0.71
C ALA A 44 -8.02 -1.68 -0.53
N ARG A 45 -7.89 -2.78 -1.27
CA ARG A 45 -8.74 -3.11 -2.43
C ARG A 45 -10.21 -3.20 -2.04
N MET A 46 -10.52 -3.89 -0.94
CA MET A 46 -11.89 -4.00 -0.45
C MET A 46 -12.50 -2.64 -0.10
N LEU A 47 -11.73 -1.74 0.53
CA LEU A 47 -12.18 -0.37 0.80
C LEU A 47 -12.45 0.41 -0.48
N VAL A 48 -11.61 0.30 -1.51
CA VAL A 48 -11.81 0.94 -2.81
C VAL A 48 -13.07 0.40 -3.49
N TRP A 49 -13.27 -0.91 -3.52
CA TRP A 49 -14.46 -1.51 -4.10
C TRP A 49 -15.74 -1.13 -3.35
N ARG A 50 -15.68 -1.13 -2.01
CA ARG A 50 -16.80 -0.63 -1.18
C ARG A 50 -17.13 0.81 -1.51
N ALA A 51 -16.15 1.71 -1.60
CA ALA A 51 -16.37 3.10 -1.94
C ALA A 51 -16.97 3.26 -3.35
N ALA A 52 -16.43 2.53 -4.33
CA ALA A 52 -16.94 2.53 -5.70
C ALA A 52 -18.39 2.02 -5.80
N TRP A 53 -18.74 1.00 -5.04
CA TRP A 53 -20.11 0.48 -4.98
C TRP A 53 -21.05 1.50 -4.32
N LEU A 54 -20.69 2.06 -3.16
CA LEU A 54 -21.52 3.04 -2.46
C LEU A 54 -21.77 4.31 -3.28
N SER A 55 -20.77 4.77 -4.03
CA SER A 55 -20.91 5.98 -4.87
C SER A 55 -22.01 5.83 -5.93
N LYS A 56 -22.27 4.59 -6.38
CA LYS A 56 -23.31 4.28 -7.38
C LYS A 56 -24.70 4.06 -6.75
N GLN A 57 -24.78 3.71 -5.48
CA GLN A 57 -26.03 3.35 -4.81
C GLN A 57 -26.64 4.53 -4.01
N GLN A 58 -25.96 4.95 -2.97
CA GLN A 58 -26.50 5.85 -1.95
C GLN A 58 -25.63 7.09 -1.72
N GLY A 59 -24.47 7.15 -2.36
CA GLY A 59 -23.42 8.11 -2.01
C GLY A 59 -22.69 7.74 -0.71
N PHE A 60 -21.76 8.61 -0.33
CA PHE A 60 -20.96 8.42 0.89
C PHE A 60 -21.71 8.97 2.11
N ARG A 61 -21.70 8.22 3.21
CA ARG A 61 -22.26 8.64 4.50
C ARG A 61 -21.18 9.03 5.51
N ASN A 62 -20.06 8.30 5.53
CA ASN A 62 -18.97 8.45 6.50
C ASN A 62 -17.63 8.70 5.80
N ALA A 63 -17.64 9.43 4.69
CA ALA A 63 -16.41 9.73 3.91
C ALA A 63 -15.68 8.48 3.40
N GLU A 64 -16.41 7.46 2.95
CA GLU A 64 -15.82 6.17 2.50
C GLU A 64 -14.83 6.33 1.35
N GLY A 65 -15.02 7.31 0.46
CA GLY A 65 -14.04 7.66 -0.57
C GLY A 65 -12.71 8.13 0.04
N SER A 66 -12.78 8.98 1.07
CA SER A 66 -11.59 9.45 1.80
C SER A 66 -10.92 8.31 2.58
N MET A 67 -11.68 7.39 3.16
CA MET A 67 -11.14 6.18 3.82
C MET A 67 -10.39 5.30 2.81
N ALA A 68 -10.96 5.09 1.64
CA ALA A 68 -10.34 4.30 0.58
C ALA A 68 -9.03 4.94 0.09
N LYS A 69 -9.04 6.26 -0.15
CA LYS A 69 -7.86 7.03 -0.59
C LYS A 69 -6.76 7.01 0.47
N LEU A 70 -7.10 7.27 1.72
CA LEU A 70 -6.17 7.28 2.85
C LEU A 70 -5.49 5.91 3.02
N LYS A 71 -6.29 4.82 3.04
CA LYS A 71 -5.75 3.47 3.19
C LYS A 71 -4.89 3.07 1.99
N ALA A 72 -5.35 3.34 0.77
CA ALA A 72 -4.62 2.97 -0.45
C ALA A 72 -3.26 3.69 -0.57
N GLY A 73 -3.20 4.99 -0.25
CA GLY A 73 -1.94 5.76 -0.24
C GLY A 73 -0.93 5.19 0.75
N ARG A 74 -1.35 5.01 2.00
CA ARG A 74 -0.50 4.43 3.05
C ARG A 74 0.02 3.05 2.68
N VAL A 75 -0.85 2.18 2.19
CA VAL A 75 -0.49 0.82 1.78
C VAL A 75 0.48 0.84 0.60
N ALA A 76 0.28 1.71 -0.39
CA ALA A 76 1.17 1.82 -1.54
C ALA A 76 2.61 2.17 -1.11
N THR A 77 2.76 3.18 -0.26
CA THR A 77 4.06 3.60 0.26
C THR A 77 4.70 2.51 1.13
N TRP A 78 3.95 1.93 2.04
CA TRP A 78 4.42 0.90 2.95
C TRP A 78 4.85 -0.39 2.24
N VAL A 79 4.06 -0.85 1.26
CA VAL A 79 4.37 -2.07 0.49
C VAL A 79 5.62 -1.89 -0.38
N THR A 80 5.79 -0.71 -0.98
CA THR A 80 6.99 -0.44 -1.80
C THR A 80 8.25 -0.35 -0.95
N GLU A 81 8.17 0.22 0.26
CA GLU A 81 9.26 0.19 1.24
C GLU A 81 9.65 -1.26 1.61
N ARG A 82 8.66 -2.11 1.91
CA ARG A 82 8.89 -3.53 2.22
C ARG A 82 9.50 -4.30 1.04
N ALA A 83 9.11 -3.96 -0.18
CA ALA A 83 9.72 -4.55 -1.37
C ALA A 83 11.21 -4.19 -1.49
N ILE A 84 11.59 -2.93 -1.23
CA ILE A 84 13.00 -2.52 -1.15
C ILE A 84 13.72 -3.31 -0.07
N GLN A 85 13.14 -3.44 1.13
CA GLN A 85 13.73 -4.18 2.23
C GLN A 85 13.97 -5.66 1.88
N ILE A 86 13.02 -6.32 1.21
CA ILE A 86 13.17 -7.73 0.78
C ILE A 86 14.29 -7.89 -0.24
N LEU A 87 14.46 -6.94 -1.16
CA LEU A 87 15.53 -6.96 -2.15
C LEU A 87 16.89 -6.56 -1.55
N GLY A 88 16.90 -5.90 -0.39
CA GLY A 88 18.12 -5.39 0.24
C GLY A 88 18.82 -4.37 -0.65
N GLY A 89 20.15 -4.44 -0.78
CA GLY A 89 20.93 -3.52 -1.61
C GLY A 89 20.46 -3.43 -3.07
N TYR A 90 19.97 -4.52 -3.63
CA TYR A 90 19.38 -4.52 -4.98
C TYR A 90 18.07 -3.75 -5.08
N GLY A 91 17.34 -3.59 -4.00
CA GLY A 91 16.14 -2.75 -3.97
C GLY A 91 16.43 -1.25 -3.96
N TYR A 92 17.67 -0.86 -3.64
CA TYR A 92 18.08 0.53 -3.54
C TYR A 92 18.68 1.09 -4.83
N VAL A 93 19.16 0.23 -5.73
CA VAL A 93 19.82 0.63 -6.97
C VAL A 93 18.82 0.72 -8.13
N ARG A 94 19.12 1.57 -9.13
CA ARG A 94 18.21 1.90 -10.24
C ARG A 94 18.01 0.78 -11.26
N GLU A 95 18.86 -0.23 -11.25
CA GLU A 95 18.76 -1.42 -12.09
C GLU A 95 17.52 -2.27 -11.74
N TYR A 96 16.98 -2.10 -10.54
CA TYR A 96 15.75 -2.74 -10.07
C TYR A 96 14.62 -1.72 -9.95
N PRO A 97 13.38 -2.07 -10.31
CA PRO A 97 12.32 -1.07 -10.43
C PRO A 97 11.71 -0.63 -9.09
N VAL A 98 11.99 -1.32 -7.98
CA VAL A 98 11.27 -1.11 -6.72
C VAL A 98 11.58 0.25 -6.08
N GLU A 99 12.77 0.81 -6.25
CA GLU A 99 13.14 2.15 -5.78
C GLU A 99 12.29 3.23 -6.48
N ARG A 100 12.11 3.09 -7.80
CA ARG A 100 11.26 4.00 -8.58
C ARG A 100 9.80 3.87 -8.17
N TRP A 101 9.31 2.66 -8.00
CA TRP A 101 7.94 2.43 -7.56
C TRP A 101 7.65 3.01 -6.17
N HIS A 102 8.66 3.04 -5.28
CA HIS A 102 8.51 3.68 -3.97
C HIS A 102 8.38 5.20 -4.10
N ARG A 103 9.19 5.84 -4.93
CA ARG A 103 9.07 7.27 -5.24
C ARG A 103 7.71 7.59 -5.89
N ASP A 104 7.28 6.77 -6.84
CA ASP A 104 5.99 6.92 -7.51
C ASP A 104 4.81 6.69 -6.54
N ALA A 105 4.94 5.77 -5.57
CA ALA A 105 3.92 5.52 -4.57
C ALA A 105 3.72 6.71 -3.61
N LYS A 106 4.78 7.41 -3.26
CA LYS A 106 4.73 8.51 -2.29
C LYS A 106 3.82 9.66 -2.71
N ILE A 107 3.68 9.93 -4.00
CA ILE A 107 2.80 10.99 -4.48
C ILE A 107 1.32 10.77 -4.10
N HIS A 108 0.91 9.52 -3.93
CA HIS A 108 -0.46 9.18 -3.56
C HIS A 108 -0.85 9.64 -2.14
N ASP A 109 0.11 9.93 -1.26
CA ASP A 109 -0.14 10.53 0.06
C ASP A 109 -0.28 12.06 0.00
N ILE A 110 0.09 12.69 -1.12
CA ILE A 110 0.24 14.14 -1.25
C ILE A 110 -0.85 14.73 -2.15
N PHE A 111 -0.99 14.22 -3.38
CA PHE A 111 -1.91 14.80 -4.38
C PHE A 111 -3.37 14.37 -4.14
N GLU A 112 -4.31 15.07 -4.79
CA GLU A 112 -5.76 14.79 -4.70
C GLU A 112 -6.30 14.80 -3.26
N GLY A 113 -5.73 15.69 -2.44
CA GLY A 113 -5.97 15.80 -1.01
C GLY A 113 -4.99 14.97 -0.19
N THR A 114 -4.16 15.67 0.58
CA THR A 114 -3.14 15.04 1.42
C THR A 114 -3.76 14.04 2.41
N GLU A 115 -2.93 13.16 2.94
CA GLU A 115 -3.33 12.23 3.99
C GLU A 115 -4.07 12.95 5.14
N GLN A 116 -3.54 14.10 5.60
CA GLN A 116 -4.12 14.90 6.68
C GLN A 116 -5.49 15.46 6.31
N ILE A 117 -5.67 15.91 5.06
CA ILE A 117 -6.97 16.36 4.58
C ILE A 117 -7.98 15.21 4.54
N GLN A 118 -7.57 14.01 4.10
CA GLN A 118 -8.45 12.85 4.13
C GLN A 118 -8.86 12.49 5.57
N GLN A 119 -7.92 12.55 6.51
CA GLN A 119 -8.21 12.34 7.94
C GLN A 119 -9.20 13.36 8.48
N SER A 120 -9.04 14.64 8.15
CA SER A 120 -9.98 15.70 8.54
C SER A 120 -11.38 15.47 7.97
N VAL A 121 -11.50 15.07 6.71
CA VAL A 121 -12.79 14.75 6.07
C VAL A 121 -13.48 13.58 6.78
N ILE A 122 -12.73 12.53 7.09
CA ILE A 122 -13.25 11.37 7.82
C ILE A 122 -13.70 11.77 9.22
N ALA A 123 -12.86 12.51 9.95
CA ALA A 123 -13.17 12.96 11.32
C ALA A 123 -14.44 13.82 11.38
N ARG A 124 -14.62 14.73 10.42
CA ARG A 124 -15.86 15.52 10.29
C ARG A 124 -17.08 14.63 10.04
N ALA A 125 -16.95 13.66 9.14
CA ALA A 125 -18.07 12.78 8.77
C ALA A 125 -18.54 11.93 9.95
N ILE A 126 -17.61 11.38 10.75
CA ILE A 126 -17.97 10.48 11.87
C ILE A 126 -18.36 11.24 13.14
N SER A 127 -17.84 12.45 13.36
CA SER A 127 -18.16 13.25 14.55
C SER A 127 -19.36 14.18 14.38
N GLY A 128 -19.70 14.53 13.15
CA GLY A 128 -20.67 15.59 12.85
C GLY A 128 -20.19 17.00 13.21
N MET A 129 -18.92 17.14 13.62
CA MET A 129 -18.33 18.41 14.07
C MET A 129 -17.40 19.00 13.02
N ARG A 130 -17.32 20.34 12.99
CA ARG A 130 -16.33 21.03 12.18
C ARG A 130 -14.94 20.80 12.78
N ILE A 131 -14.03 20.22 11.99
CA ILE A 131 -12.62 20.06 12.31
C ILE A 131 -11.83 21.10 11.51
N GLU A 132 -11.03 21.90 12.19
CA GLU A 132 -10.17 22.96 11.60
C GLU A 132 -8.73 22.48 11.44
#